data_965eb4970a5a9ad55d322dd4577e7690
#
_entry.id   965eb4970a5a9ad55d322dd4577e7690
#
_cell.length_a   1.000
_cell.length_b   1.000
_cell.length_c   1.000
_cell.angle_alpha   90.00
_cell.angle_beta   90.00
_cell.angle_gamma   90.00
#
_symmetry.space_group_name_H-M   'P 1'
#
loop_
_entity.id
_entity.type
_entity.pdbx_description
1 polymer ?
#
loop_
_entity_poly.entity_id
_entity_poly.type
_entity_poly.pdbx_seq_one_letter_code
_entity_poly.pdbx_strand_id
1 'polypeptide(L)'
;MSLKRLSIALVTAALCVGTAAGEHATKDEAVAMVKKGVAFWKSNGDEKTFAAITDKLGPFHDRDLYLVVYALDGTVRAHGANEKMVGRNLIDLKDVDGKAFVRERVELAQKQSSFWQDYKFTDPLTKKIEPKQMYCERVDENVLCGGVYRQ
;
A
#
# COMPACT_ATOMS: atom_id res chain seq x y z
N MET A 1 62.50 4.90 39.30
CA MET A 1 62.08 4.64 37.87
C MET A 1 60.60 4.30 37.87
N SER A 2 59.75 5.21 37.42
CA SER A 2 58.32 5.10 37.46
C SER A 2 57.80 4.75 36.05
N LEU A 3 57.27 3.54 35.87
CA LEU A 3 56.61 3.14 34.58
C LEU A 3 55.19 3.69 34.55
N LYS A 4 54.94 4.70 33.74
CA LYS A 4 53.59 5.17 33.38
C LYS A 4 52.94 4.16 32.48
N ARG A 5 51.88 3.50 32.96
CA ARG A 5 51.02 2.65 32.13
C ARG A 5 50.11 3.52 31.31
N LEU A 6 50.26 3.46 29.98
CA LEU A 6 49.42 4.15 29.03
C LEU A 6 48.21 3.26 28.72
N SER A 7 47.03 3.63 29.22
CA SER A 7 45.77 2.95 28.90
C SER A 7 45.24 3.48 27.59
N ILE A 8 45.25 2.62 26.54
CA ILE A 8 44.62 2.91 25.27
C ILE A 8 43.13 2.52 25.39
N ALA A 9 42.25 3.51 25.42
CA ALA A 9 40.81 3.30 25.34
C ALA A 9 40.42 3.05 23.87
N LEU A 10 39.99 1.82 23.60
CA LEU A 10 39.47 1.43 22.29
C LEU A 10 38.02 1.94 22.16
N VAL A 11 37.83 3.03 21.43
CA VAL A 11 36.48 3.54 21.09
C VAL A 11 35.95 2.74 19.93
N THR A 12 35.06 1.78 20.20
CA THR A 12 34.28 1.07 19.16
C THR A 12 33.15 1.98 18.68
N ALA A 13 33.35 2.60 17.53
CA ALA A 13 32.28 3.29 16.83
C ALA A 13 31.29 2.25 16.26
N ALA A 14 30.12 2.12 16.85
CA ALA A 14 29.01 1.36 16.28
C ALA A 14 28.48 2.12 15.06
N LEU A 15 28.76 1.61 13.84
CA LEU A 15 28.10 2.06 12.63
C LEU A 15 26.63 1.61 12.70
N CYS A 16 25.71 2.53 12.98
CA CYS A 16 24.30 2.35 12.69
C CYS A 16 24.14 2.35 11.16
N VAL A 17 24.06 1.17 10.55
CA VAL A 17 23.64 1.04 9.16
C VAL A 17 22.13 1.31 9.14
N GLY A 18 21.76 2.58 8.98
CA GLY A 18 20.40 2.96 8.64
C GLY A 18 20.11 2.40 7.24
N THR A 19 19.21 1.42 7.13
CA THR A 19 18.66 1.03 5.84
C THR A 19 17.88 2.23 5.31
N ALA A 20 18.42 2.91 4.31
CA ALA A 20 17.67 3.92 3.57
C ALA A 20 16.44 3.23 2.98
N ALA A 21 15.23 3.67 3.33
CA ALA A 21 14.03 3.22 2.66
C ALA A 21 14.19 3.52 1.18
N GLY A 22 13.92 2.52 0.32
CA GLY A 22 13.96 2.71 -1.13
C GLY A 22 12.98 3.80 -1.56
N GLU A 23 13.20 4.36 -2.74
CA GLU A 23 12.32 5.40 -3.32
C GLU A 23 10.89 4.87 -3.55
N HIS A 24 10.76 3.58 -3.85
CA HIS A 24 9.49 2.85 -4.02
C HIS A 24 9.28 1.82 -2.91
N ALA A 25 8.02 1.56 -2.60
CA ALA A 25 7.63 0.56 -1.63
C ALA A 25 7.84 -0.87 -2.16
N THR A 26 8.07 -1.80 -1.25
CA THR A 26 8.23 -3.23 -1.54
C THR A 26 6.91 -3.99 -1.42
N LYS A 27 6.87 -5.21 -1.96
CA LYS A 27 5.72 -6.12 -1.83
C LYS A 27 5.40 -6.44 -0.36
N ASP A 28 6.43 -6.65 0.46
CA ASP A 28 6.25 -6.96 1.88
C ASP A 28 5.64 -5.77 2.64
N GLU A 29 6.03 -4.54 2.29
CA GLU A 29 5.42 -3.32 2.82
C GLU A 29 3.96 -3.19 2.39
N ALA A 30 3.62 -3.54 1.14
CA ALA A 30 2.23 -3.55 0.68
C ALA A 30 1.37 -4.55 1.45
N VAL A 31 1.84 -5.79 1.64
CA VAL A 31 1.16 -6.81 2.45
C VAL A 31 0.99 -6.33 3.90
N ALA A 32 2.05 -5.77 4.50
CA ALA A 32 2.00 -5.26 5.87
C ALA A 32 0.99 -4.12 6.02
N MET A 33 0.96 -3.18 5.07
CA MET A 33 0.01 -2.06 5.10
C MET A 33 -1.43 -2.53 4.91
N VAL A 34 -1.71 -3.48 4.02
CA VAL A 34 -3.04 -4.06 3.84
C VAL A 34 -3.51 -4.75 5.12
N LYS A 35 -2.68 -5.59 5.73
CA LYS A 35 -3.01 -6.26 7.00
C LYS A 35 -3.26 -5.26 8.14
N LYS A 36 -2.46 -4.21 8.22
CA LYS A 36 -2.68 -3.09 9.15
C LYS A 36 -4.03 -2.41 8.90
N GLY A 37 -4.38 -2.19 7.63
CA GLY A 37 -5.68 -1.62 7.23
C GLY A 37 -6.86 -2.51 7.63
N VAL A 38 -6.76 -3.83 7.39
CA VAL A 38 -7.78 -4.80 7.81
C VAL A 38 -7.96 -4.82 9.33
N ALA A 39 -6.86 -4.82 10.10
CA ALA A 39 -6.91 -4.79 11.56
C ALA A 39 -7.54 -3.48 12.07
N PHE A 40 -7.16 -2.34 11.48
CA PHE A 40 -7.74 -1.04 11.80
C PHE A 40 -9.24 -1.01 11.51
N TRP A 41 -9.68 -1.58 10.38
CA TRP A 41 -11.08 -1.67 9.99
C TRP A 41 -11.91 -2.46 11.00
N LYS A 42 -11.44 -3.64 11.40
CA LYS A 42 -12.10 -4.47 12.42
C LYS A 42 -12.29 -3.75 13.75
N SER A 43 -11.37 -2.86 14.11
CA SER A 43 -11.40 -2.13 15.38
C SER A 43 -12.18 -0.81 15.33
N ASN A 44 -12.33 -0.19 14.16
CA ASN A 44 -12.82 1.18 14.03
C ASN A 44 -14.08 1.32 13.15
N GLY A 45 -14.43 0.29 12.37
CA GLY A 45 -15.55 0.30 11.43
C GLY A 45 -15.27 1.07 10.13
N ASP A 46 -16.29 1.11 9.27
CA ASP A 46 -16.20 1.60 7.89
C ASP A 46 -15.81 3.08 7.81
N GLU A 47 -16.56 3.94 8.46
CA GLU A 47 -16.43 5.40 8.33
C GLU A 47 -15.02 5.88 8.68
N LYS A 48 -14.51 5.46 9.85
CA LYS A 48 -13.17 5.85 10.31
C LYS A 48 -12.07 5.27 9.42
N THR A 49 -12.26 4.04 8.94
CA THR A 49 -11.28 3.37 8.09
C THR A 49 -11.21 4.02 6.71
N PHE A 50 -12.35 4.32 6.09
CA PHE A 50 -12.37 4.94 4.77
C PHE A 50 -11.83 6.36 4.82
N ALA A 51 -12.13 7.13 5.87
CA ALA A 51 -11.54 8.44 6.09
C ALA A 51 -10.01 8.37 6.25
N ALA A 52 -9.51 7.47 7.11
CA ALA A 52 -8.08 7.29 7.35
C ALA A 52 -7.31 6.83 6.10
N ILE A 53 -7.92 6.01 5.24
CA ILE A 53 -7.32 5.56 3.96
C ILE A 53 -7.29 6.71 2.95
N THR A 54 -8.34 7.52 2.89
CA THR A 54 -8.45 8.62 1.91
C THR A 54 -7.58 9.82 2.28
N ASP A 55 -7.22 9.96 3.56
CA ASP A 55 -6.30 10.99 4.04
C ASP A 55 -4.87 10.71 3.56
N LYS A 56 -4.35 11.58 2.68
CA LYS A 56 -2.99 11.48 2.13
C LYS A 56 -1.88 11.67 3.18
N LEU A 57 -2.19 12.31 4.29
CA LEU A 57 -1.28 12.47 5.43
C LEU A 57 -1.52 11.41 6.51
N GLY A 58 -2.44 10.50 6.26
CA GLY A 58 -2.85 9.46 7.18
C GLY A 58 -1.90 8.25 7.22
N PRO A 59 -2.23 7.25 8.04
CA PRO A 59 -1.36 6.12 8.34
C PRO A 59 -1.29 5.07 7.22
N PHE A 60 -2.03 5.26 6.12
CA PHE A 60 -2.17 4.31 5.01
C PHE A 60 -1.66 4.86 3.68
N HIS A 61 -0.69 5.78 3.75
CA HIS A 61 0.04 6.33 2.62
C HIS A 61 1.54 6.41 2.95
N ASP A 62 2.38 5.84 2.11
CA ASP A 62 3.84 5.88 2.23
C ASP A 62 4.49 5.82 0.85
N ARG A 63 5.17 6.89 0.43
CA ARG A 63 5.82 7.01 -0.88
C ARG A 63 4.82 6.79 -2.04
N ASP A 64 5.00 5.73 -2.84
CA ASP A 64 4.09 5.28 -3.92
C ASP A 64 3.00 4.31 -3.43
N LEU A 65 3.11 3.79 -2.21
CA LEU A 65 2.17 2.84 -1.60
C LEU A 65 1.02 3.59 -0.92
N TYR A 66 -0.20 3.22 -1.28
CA TYR A 66 -1.43 3.69 -0.66
C TYR A 66 -2.50 2.60 -0.70
N LEU A 67 -3.45 2.67 0.23
CA LEU A 67 -4.59 1.76 0.25
C LEU A 67 -5.75 2.29 -0.59
N VAL A 68 -6.54 1.34 -1.10
CA VAL A 68 -7.84 1.58 -1.75
C VAL A 68 -8.85 0.56 -1.26
N VAL A 69 -10.12 0.93 -1.22
CA VAL A 69 -11.23 0.02 -0.91
C VAL A 69 -12.28 0.12 -2.01
N TYR A 70 -12.70 -1.04 -2.49
CA TYR A 70 -13.81 -1.19 -3.43
C TYR A 70 -14.89 -2.07 -2.82
N ALA A 71 -16.16 -1.70 -2.99
CA ALA A 71 -17.25 -2.64 -2.81
C ALA A 71 -17.22 -3.69 -3.94
N LEU A 72 -17.86 -4.86 -3.73
CA LEU A 72 -17.88 -5.94 -4.73
C LEU A 72 -18.68 -5.60 -5.99
N ASP A 73 -19.43 -4.49 -6.00
CA ASP A 73 -20.05 -3.94 -7.22
C ASP A 73 -19.11 -3.03 -8.04
N GLY A 74 -17.88 -2.78 -7.58
CA GLY A 74 -16.89 -1.91 -8.21
C GLY A 74 -16.94 -0.45 -7.78
N THR A 75 -17.78 -0.10 -6.81
CA THR A 75 -17.84 1.27 -6.24
C THR A 75 -16.63 1.52 -5.33
N VAL A 76 -15.92 2.63 -5.53
CA VAL A 76 -14.80 3.05 -4.68
C VAL A 76 -15.32 3.57 -3.35
N ARG A 77 -14.87 2.97 -2.25
CA ARG A 77 -15.21 3.38 -0.88
C ARG A 77 -14.16 4.27 -0.26
N ALA A 78 -12.88 4.04 -0.59
CA ALA A 78 -11.74 4.85 -0.14
C ALA A 78 -10.61 4.80 -1.16
N HIS A 79 -9.81 5.87 -1.29
CA HIS A 79 -8.71 5.92 -2.23
C HIS A 79 -7.60 6.87 -1.76
N GLY A 80 -6.47 6.31 -1.30
CA GLY A 80 -5.38 7.08 -0.68
C GLY A 80 -4.64 8.04 -1.61
N ALA A 81 -4.65 7.83 -2.93
CA ALA A 81 -3.99 8.73 -3.87
C ALA A 81 -4.93 9.75 -4.54
N ASN A 82 -6.23 9.45 -4.65
CA ASN A 82 -7.17 10.31 -5.37
C ASN A 82 -8.59 10.21 -4.80
N GLU A 83 -8.93 11.13 -3.90
CA GLU A 83 -10.24 11.20 -3.26
C GLU A 83 -11.41 11.41 -4.24
N LYS A 84 -11.15 12.01 -5.44
CA LYS A 84 -12.17 12.22 -6.47
C LYS A 84 -12.72 10.91 -7.07
N MET A 85 -12.06 9.79 -6.81
CA MET A 85 -12.56 8.47 -7.20
C MET A 85 -13.59 7.91 -6.21
N VAL A 86 -13.62 8.38 -4.97
CA VAL A 86 -14.54 7.90 -3.94
C VAL A 86 -16.00 8.14 -4.36
N GLY A 87 -16.83 7.11 -4.20
CA GLY A 87 -18.24 7.09 -4.61
C GLY A 87 -18.47 6.76 -6.09
N ARG A 88 -17.44 6.70 -6.92
CA ARG A 88 -17.59 6.33 -8.34
C ARG A 88 -17.58 4.80 -8.49
N ASN A 89 -18.45 4.29 -9.37
CA ASN A 89 -18.36 2.91 -9.81
C ASN A 89 -17.36 2.82 -10.96
N LEU A 90 -16.30 2.04 -10.77
CA LEU A 90 -15.21 1.89 -11.73
C LEU A 90 -15.13 0.47 -12.31
N ILE A 91 -16.22 -0.30 -12.27
CA ILE A 91 -16.25 -1.71 -12.70
C ILE A 91 -15.79 -1.89 -14.15
N ASP A 92 -16.08 -0.93 -15.01
CA ASP A 92 -15.73 -0.96 -16.44
C ASP A 92 -14.45 -0.18 -16.78
N LEU A 93 -13.78 0.38 -15.78
CA LEU A 93 -12.51 1.08 -15.99
C LEU A 93 -11.44 0.11 -16.49
N LYS A 94 -10.79 0.49 -17.59
CA LYS A 94 -9.69 -0.27 -18.19
C LYS A 94 -8.38 0.46 -18.03
N ASP A 95 -7.31 -0.30 -17.90
CA ASP A 95 -5.96 0.23 -18.01
C ASP A 95 -5.58 0.47 -19.49
N VAL A 96 -4.35 0.94 -19.73
CA VAL A 96 -3.86 1.25 -21.08
C VAL A 96 -3.75 0.05 -22.02
N ASP A 97 -3.72 -1.17 -21.47
CA ASP A 97 -3.72 -2.42 -22.23
C ASP A 97 -5.14 -2.96 -22.44
N GLY A 98 -6.16 -2.25 -22.00
CA GLY A 98 -7.56 -2.64 -22.13
C GLY A 98 -8.06 -3.61 -21.05
N LYS A 99 -7.27 -3.83 -19.99
CA LYS A 99 -7.62 -4.72 -18.88
C LYS A 99 -8.65 -4.06 -17.95
N ALA A 100 -9.82 -4.67 -17.78
CA ALA A 100 -10.84 -4.24 -16.81
C ALA A 100 -10.43 -4.68 -15.40
N PHE A 101 -9.45 -4.00 -14.82
CA PHE A 101 -8.78 -4.44 -13.60
C PHE A 101 -9.67 -4.36 -12.35
N VAL A 102 -10.65 -3.45 -12.30
CA VAL A 102 -11.60 -3.40 -11.16
C VAL A 102 -12.54 -4.60 -11.23
N ARG A 103 -13.04 -4.95 -12.40
CA ARG A 103 -13.89 -6.14 -12.61
C ARG A 103 -13.15 -7.41 -12.20
N GLU A 104 -11.93 -7.62 -12.70
CA GLU A 104 -11.10 -8.76 -12.32
C GLU A 104 -10.87 -8.81 -10.80
N ARG A 105 -10.61 -7.66 -10.16
CA ARG A 105 -10.39 -7.56 -8.72
C ARG A 105 -11.59 -8.04 -7.91
N VAL A 106 -12.80 -7.60 -8.24
CA VAL A 106 -14.01 -8.03 -7.52
C VAL A 106 -14.35 -9.50 -7.78
N GLU A 107 -14.08 -10.01 -8.99
CA GLU A 107 -14.23 -11.43 -9.31
C GLU A 107 -13.24 -12.31 -8.52
N LEU A 108 -11.99 -11.88 -8.38
CA LEU A 108 -10.99 -12.55 -7.56
C LEU A 108 -11.39 -12.53 -6.08
N ALA A 109 -11.86 -11.40 -5.56
CA ALA A 109 -12.31 -11.25 -4.19
C ALA A 109 -13.52 -12.13 -3.84
N GLN A 110 -14.36 -12.49 -4.82
CA GLN A 110 -15.45 -13.43 -4.62
C GLN A 110 -14.99 -14.90 -4.51
N LYS A 111 -13.81 -15.21 -5.05
CA LYS A 111 -13.24 -16.57 -5.10
C LYS A 111 -12.16 -16.82 -4.06
N GLN A 112 -11.49 -15.78 -3.61
CA GLN A 112 -10.31 -15.86 -2.74
C GLN A 112 -10.39 -14.80 -1.64
N SER A 113 -9.90 -15.14 -0.43
CA SER A 113 -9.82 -14.19 0.69
C SER A 113 -8.67 -13.20 0.52
N SER A 114 -7.61 -13.58 -0.20
CA SER A 114 -6.47 -12.71 -0.52
C SER A 114 -5.85 -13.11 -1.86
N PHE A 115 -5.29 -12.16 -2.58
CA PHE A 115 -4.67 -12.39 -3.90
C PHE A 115 -3.76 -11.23 -4.31
N TRP A 116 -2.92 -11.51 -5.32
CA TRP A 116 -2.17 -10.50 -6.06
C TRP A 116 -2.80 -10.28 -7.43
N GLN A 117 -2.76 -9.03 -7.91
CA GLN A 117 -3.24 -8.63 -9.22
C GLN A 117 -2.23 -7.71 -9.91
N ASP A 118 -1.97 -7.96 -11.20
CA ASP A 118 -1.14 -7.10 -12.06
C ASP A 118 -2.01 -6.26 -12.98
N TYR A 119 -1.70 -4.95 -13.11
CA TYR A 119 -2.29 -4.02 -14.06
C TYR A 119 -1.39 -2.81 -14.24
N LYS A 120 -1.76 -1.85 -15.09
CA LYS A 120 -1.01 -0.60 -15.25
C LYS A 120 -1.82 0.58 -14.68
N PHE A 121 -1.13 1.43 -13.93
CA PHE A 121 -1.79 2.61 -13.34
C PHE A 121 -0.79 3.77 -13.15
N THR A 122 -1.32 4.98 -12.91
CA THR A 122 -0.49 6.16 -12.68
C THR A 122 0.21 6.08 -11.33
N ASP A 123 1.54 6.09 -11.35
CA ASP A 123 2.38 6.19 -10.18
C ASP A 123 2.26 7.60 -9.56
N PRO A 124 1.95 7.74 -8.27
CA PRO A 124 1.81 9.04 -7.62
C PRO A 124 3.12 9.84 -7.51
N LEU A 125 4.29 9.18 -7.58
CA LEU A 125 5.60 9.83 -7.54
C LEU A 125 6.02 10.33 -8.93
N THR A 126 6.03 9.43 -9.92
CA THR A 126 6.54 9.74 -11.27
C THR A 126 5.51 10.41 -12.17
N LYS A 127 4.21 10.31 -11.85
CA LYS A 127 3.05 10.72 -12.67
C LYS A 127 2.95 10.00 -14.00
N LYS A 128 3.68 8.91 -14.18
CA LYS A 128 3.64 8.06 -15.37
C LYS A 128 2.75 6.83 -15.14
N ILE A 129 2.25 6.27 -16.25
CA ILE A 129 1.55 4.99 -16.21
C ILE A 129 2.61 3.89 -16.20
N GLU A 130 2.62 3.10 -15.13
CA GLU A 130 3.63 2.07 -14.88
C GLU A 130 2.98 0.76 -14.45
N PRO A 131 3.68 -0.39 -14.63
CA PRO A 131 3.21 -1.67 -14.13
C PRO A 131 3.04 -1.64 -12.60
N LYS A 132 1.89 -2.07 -12.13
CA LYS A 132 1.53 -2.12 -10.70
C LYS A 132 1.16 -3.54 -10.29
N GLN A 133 1.66 -3.97 -9.13
CA GLN A 133 1.23 -5.18 -8.46
C GLN A 133 0.46 -4.82 -7.21
N MET A 134 -0.77 -5.29 -7.11
CA MET A 134 -1.68 -4.98 -6.03
C MET A 134 -1.95 -6.22 -5.19
N TYR A 135 -1.67 -6.17 -3.89
CA TYR A 135 -2.11 -7.16 -2.92
C TYR A 135 -3.47 -6.75 -2.37
N CYS A 136 -4.40 -7.68 -2.32
CA CYS A 136 -5.77 -7.45 -1.89
C CYS A 136 -6.21 -8.47 -0.84
N GLU A 137 -7.02 -8.03 0.12
CA GLU A 137 -7.76 -8.89 1.05
C GLU A 137 -9.24 -8.55 1.01
N ARG A 138 -10.10 -9.57 0.99
CA ARG A 138 -11.54 -9.39 1.12
C ARG A 138 -11.89 -9.08 2.58
N VAL A 139 -12.74 -8.07 2.77
CA VAL A 139 -13.34 -7.71 4.06
C VAL A 139 -14.84 -7.58 3.85
N ASP A 140 -15.61 -8.59 4.26
CA ASP A 140 -17.06 -8.69 4.04
C ASP A 140 -17.45 -8.47 2.57
N GLU A 141 -18.25 -7.46 2.27
CA GLU A 141 -18.68 -7.10 0.91
C GLU A 141 -17.75 -6.09 0.23
N ASN A 142 -16.50 -6.00 0.70
CA ASN A 142 -15.50 -5.09 0.17
C ASN A 142 -14.17 -5.83 -0.08
N VAL A 143 -13.30 -5.19 -0.85
CA VAL A 143 -11.92 -5.59 -1.05
C VAL A 143 -10.99 -4.41 -0.75
N LEU A 144 -10.04 -4.62 0.17
CA LEU A 144 -9.02 -3.65 0.57
C LEU A 144 -7.71 -4.04 -0.08
N CYS A 145 -7.09 -3.11 -0.77
CA CYS A 145 -5.86 -3.36 -1.54
C CYS A 145 -4.80 -2.29 -1.30
N GLY A 146 -3.53 -2.72 -1.39
CA GLY A 146 -2.36 -1.86 -1.47
C GLY A 146 -1.40 -2.39 -2.53
N GLY A 147 -0.75 -1.53 -3.28
CA GLY A 147 0.07 -1.99 -4.40
C GLY A 147 1.35 -1.20 -4.58
N VAL A 148 2.31 -1.85 -5.23
CA VAL A 148 3.64 -1.34 -5.53
C VAL A 148 3.84 -1.21 -7.03
N TYR A 149 4.63 -0.24 -7.46
CA TYR A 149 5.01 -0.06 -8.86
C TYR A 149 6.30 -0.80 -9.15
N ARG A 150 6.37 -1.44 -10.31
CA ARG A 150 7.59 -2.08 -10.81
C ARG A 150 8.38 -1.08 -11.64
N GLN A 151 9.63 -1.04 -11.37
CA GLN A 151 10.64 -0.39 -12.22
C GLN A 151 11.31 -1.38 -13.13
#